data_29cc1e425bbaf86b39daef9fe470d3b5
#
_entry.id   29cc1e425bbaf86b39daef9fe470d3b5
#
_cell.length_a   1.000
_cell.length_b   1.000
_cell.length_c   1.000
_cell.angle_alpha   90.00
_cell.angle_beta   90.00
_cell.angle_gamma   90.00
#
_symmetry.space_group_name_H-M   'P 1'
#
loop_
_entity.id
_entity.type
_entity.pdbx_description
1 polymer ?
#
loop_
_entity_poly.entity_id
_entity_poly.type
_entity_poly.pdbx_seq_one_letter_code
_entity_poly.pdbx_strand_id
1 'polypeptide(L)'
;MSKERLYIFDTTLRDGAQTQGVHFSLDEKTKIAHALDKLGVDYIEGGWPGANPIDTEFFQKKLKLKNSNFTAFGMTKKTGRSAENDPGLSAILNSNTNSVCIVGKAWDFHVDVALGISKEENLENISETTKHFVKNNKEFMFDAEHFFDGYKSNPKYALDLSLIHISEPTRPY
;
A
#
# COMPACT_ATOMS: atom_id res chain seq x y z
N MET A 1 3.58 31.10 -10.50
CA MET A 1 3.30 29.65 -10.58
C MET A 1 3.80 29.05 -9.29
N SER A 2 2.91 28.52 -8.44
CA SER A 2 3.33 27.75 -7.28
C SER A 2 4.07 26.50 -7.77
N LYS A 3 5.29 26.30 -7.29
CA LYS A 3 6.03 25.06 -7.59
C LYS A 3 5.29 23.91 -6.87
N GLU A 4 4.73 22.97 -7.62
CA GLU A 4 4.21 21.74 -7.04
C GLU A 4 5.35 20.99 -6.33
N ARG A 5 5.09 20.53 -5.11
CA ARG A 5 6.05 19.70 -4.36
C ARG A 5 6.03 18.29 -4.91
N LEU A 6 7.19 17.77 -5.24
CA LEU A 6 7.37 16.35 -5.56
C LEU A 6 7.61 15.57 -4.26
N TYR A 7 6.89 14.47 -4.09
CA TYR A 7 7.07 13.55 -2.98
C TYR A 7 7.83 12.31 -3.43
N ILE A 8 8.80 11.87 -2.63
CA ILE A 8 9.60 10.67 -2.91
C ILE A 8 9.12 9.53 -2.02
N PHE A 9 8.71 8.44 -2.66
CA PHE A 9 8.25 7.19 -2.03
C PHE A 9 9.30 6.10 -2.28
N ASP A 10 9.97 5.66 -1.22
CA ASP A 10 11.01 4.62 -1.28
C ASP A 10 10.46 3.25 -0.93
N THR A 11 10.69 2.25 -1.78
CA THR A 11 10.21 0.88 -1.62
C THR A 11 11.33 -0.13 -1.39
N THR A 12 12.52 0.31 -1.07
CA THR A 12 13.71 -0.56 -0.87
C THR A 12 13.42 -1.70 0.11
N LEU A 13 12.75 -1.40 1.23
CA LEU A 13 12.51 -2.38 2.29
C LEU A 13 11.34 -3.33 2.02
N ARG A 14 10.50 -3.06 1.01
CA ARG A 14 9.40 -3.92 0.59
C ARG A 14 9.67 -4.53 -0.78
N ASP A 15 9.61 -3.76 -1.85
CA ASP A 15 9.80 -4.24 -3.21
C ASP A 15 11.25 -4.64 -3.48
N GLY A 16 12.20 -3.82 -3.03
CA GLY A 16 13.62 -4.14 -3.09
C GLY A 16 13.99 -5.44 -2.39
N ALA A 17 13.30 -5.81 -1.31
CA ALA A 17 13.48 -7.07 -0.60
C ALA A 17 13.00 -8.30 -1.38
N GLN A 18 12.23 -8.13 -2.46
CA GLN A 18 11.79 -9.22 -3.34
C GLN A 18 12.85 -9.58 -4.40
N THR A 19 13.93 -8.80 -4.48
CA THR A 19 15.04 -9.09 -5.39
C THR A 19 15.73 -10.40 -5.01
N GLN A 20 16.01 -11.25 -6.00
CA GLN A 20 16.67 -12.53 -5.76
C GLN A 20 18.01 -12.34 -5.05
N GLY A 21 18.20 -13.04 -3.94
CA GLY A 21 19.43 -12.98 -3.13
C GLY A 21 19.46 -11.82 -2.13
N VAL A 22 18.45 -10.99 -2.07
CA VAL A 22 18.32 -9.92 -1.07
C VAL A 22 17.49 -10.41 0.10
N HIS A 23 18.08 -10.39 1.30
CA HIS A 23 17.41 -10.73 2.56
C HIS A 23 17.82 -9.70 3.61
N PHE A 24 16.88 -8.95 4.12
CA PHE A 24 17.12 -8.00 5.19
C PHE A 24 16.71 -8.59 6.54
N SER A 25 17.64 -8.62 7.48
CA SER A 25 17.33 -8.81 8.90
C SER A 25 16.59 -7.61 9.46
N LEU A 26 15.98 -7.77 10.61
CA LEU A 26 15.29 -6.69 11.32
C LEU A 26 16.20 -5.49 11.65
N ASP A 27 17.46 -5.76 11.98
CA ASP A 27 18.46 -4.72 12.27
C ASP A 27 18.85 -3.96 11.00
N GLU A 28 19.06 -4.65 9.88
CA GLU A 28 19.33 -4.03 8.58
C GLU A 28 18.16 -3.18 8.11
N LYS A 29 16.92 -3.68 8.19
CA LYS A 29 15.72 -2.87 7.88
C LYS A 29 15.68 -1.59 8.72
N THR A 30 15.98 -1.69 10.00
CA THR A 30 16.02 -0.54 10.92
C THR A 30 17.07 0.48 10.50
N LYS A 31 18.29 0.04 10.18
CA LYS A 31 19.39 0.91 9.74
C LYS A 31 19.09 1.58 8.41
N ILE A 32 18.55 0.83 7.46
CA ILE A 32 18.16 1.36 6.14
C ILE A 32 17.05 2.40 6.29
N ALA A 33 16.01 2.13 7.09
CA ALA A 33 14.95 3.10 7.34
C ALA A 33 15.48 4.42 7.91
N HIS A 34 16.42 4.37 8.87
CA HIS A 34 17.05 5.59 9.39
C HIS A 34 17.94 6.29 8.38
N ALA A 35 18.61 5.55 7.48
CA ALA A 35 19.42 6.15 6.40
C ALA A 35 18.52 6.87 5.39
N LEU A 36 17.40 6.28 4.99
CA LEU A 36 16.41 6.88 4.11
C LEU A 36 15.76 8.11 4.74
N ASP A 37 15.42 8.05 6.03
CA ASP A 37 14.90 9.19 6.79
C ASP A 37 15.91 10.36 6.82
N LYS A 38 17.20 10.05 7.02
CA LYS A 38 18.27 11.04 6.97
C LYS A 38 18.47 11.62 5.57
N LEU A 39 18.27 10.81 4.53
CA LEU A 39 18.30 11.26 3.14
C LEU A 39 17.15 12.23 2.84
N GLY A 40 16.05 12.14 3.58
CA GLY A 40 14.91 13.05 3.46
C GLY A 40 13.86 12.59 2.44
N VAL A 41 13.70 11.28 2.21
CA VAL A 41 12.57 10.76 1.45
C VAL A 41 11.27 10.99 2.22
N ASP A 42 10.16 11.22 1.53
CA ASP A 42 8.89 11.55 2.17
C ASP A 42 8.19 10.32 2.77
N TYR A 43 8.29 9.18 2.09
CA TYR A 43 7.67 7.91 2.51
C TYR A 43 8.66 6.76 2.42
N ILE A 44 8.63 5.87 3.42
CA ILE A 44 9.41 4.64 3.46
C ILE A 44 8.45 3.46 3.59
N GLU A 45 8.32 2.66 2.53
CA GLU A 45 7.53 1.44 2.54
C GLU A 45 8.32 0.32 3.22
N GLY A 46 7.97 0.03 4.48
CA GLY A 46 8.77 -0.85 5.34
C GLY A 46 8.61 -2.34 5.08
N GLY A 47 7.52 -2.76 4.44
CA GLY A 47 7.19 -4.17 4.25
C GLY A 47 5.70 -4.45 4.39
N TRP A 48 5.34 -5.73 4.53
CA TRP A 48 3.95 -6.19 4.64
C TRP A 48 3.69 -6.83 6.01
N PRO A 49 3.08 -6.09 6.96
CA PRO A 49 2.71 -6.63 8.27
C PRO A 49 1.77 -7.84 8.12
N GLY A 50 2.08 -8.92 8.81
CA GLY A 50 1.32 -10.17 8.76
C GLY A 50 1.72 -11.13 7.62
N ALA A 51 2.53 -10.70 6.64
CA ALA A 51 2.99 -11.58 5.57
C ALA A 51 4.14 -12.49 5.99
N ASN A 52 5.03 -11.98 6.82
CA ASN A 52 6.16 -12.74 7.37
C ASN A 52 6.55 -12.24 8.77
N PRO A 53 7.30 -13.04 9.56
CA PRO A 53 7.67 -12.68 10.93
C PRO A 53 8.53 -11.42 11.03
N ILE A 54 9.49 -11.22 10.12
CA ILE A 54 10.43 -10.09 10.14
C ILE A 54 9.66 -8.77 9.92
N ASP A 55 8.78 -8.72 8.92
CA ASP A 55 7.97 -7.53 8.67
C ASP A 55 7.02 -7.27 9.83
N THR A 56 6.37 -8.31 10.35
CA THR A 56 5.47 -8.17 11.50
C THR A 56 6.21 -7.58 12.71
N GLU A 57 7.39 -8.07 13.04
CA GLU A 57 8.21 -7.56 14.13
C GLU A 57 8.71 -6.14 13.85
N PHE A 58 9.09 -5.84 12.60
CA PHE A 58 9.56 -4.52 12.20
C PHE A 58 8.49 -3.44 12.42
N PHE A 59 7.24 -3.73 12.12
CA PHE A 59 6.12 -2.81 12.35
C PHE A 59 5.69 -2.72 13.83
N GLN A 60 6.07 -3.68 14.68
CA GLN A 60 5.88 -3.56 16.13
C GLN A 60 6.88 -2.60 16.77
N LYS A 61 8.06 -2.39 16.14
CA LYS A 61 9.02 -1.38 16.59
C LYS A 61 8.46 0.02 16.32
N LYS A 62 8.51 0.88 17.34
CA LYS A 62 8.22 2.31 17.18
C LYS A 62 9.46 3.02 16.62
N LEU A 63 9.61 3.01 15.30
CA LEU A 63 10.67 3.76 14.64
C LEU A 63 10.51 5.26 14.91
N LYS A 64 11.60 5.92 15.30
CA LYS A 64 11.63 7.39 15.46
C LYS A 64 12.22 8.00 14.20
N LEU A 65 11.39 8.19 13.20
CA LEU A 65 11.74 8.92 11.97
C LEU A 65 11.40 10.40 12.15
N LYS A 66 12.20 11.29 11.56
CA LYS A 66 12.06 12.75 11.70
C LYS A 66 11.49 13.40 10.45
N ASN A 67 11.80 12.86 9.29
CA ASN A 67 11.52 13.45 7.98
C ASN A 67 10.53 12.62 7.18
N SER A 68 10.52 11.30 7.39
CA SER A 68 9.78 10.35 6.56
C SER A 68 8.55 9.79 7.26
N ASN A 69 7.49 9.54 6.49
CA ASN A 69 6.33 8.75 6.93
C ASN A 69 6.62 7.27 6.73
N PHE A 70 6.54 6.48 7.81
CA PHE A 70 6.68 5.04 7.73
C PHE A 70 5.37 4.43 7.24
N THR A 71 5.42 3.66 6.16
CA THR A 71 4.26 3.15 5.42
C THR A 71 4.20 1.65 5.45
N ALA A 72 3.03 1.09 5.76
CA ALA A 72 2.77 -0.34 5.65
C ALA A 72 2.17 -0.66 4.28
N PHE A 73 2.69 -1.73 3.66
CA PHE A 73 2.15 -2.27 2.41
C PHE A 73 1.16 -3.39 2.67
N GLY A 74 0.22 -3.60 1.75
CA GLY A 74 -0.64 -4.77 1.72
C GLY A 74 -1.51 -4.85 0.48
N MET A 75 -2.42 -5.82 0.48
CA MET A 75 -3.41 -6.00 -0.58
C MET A 75 -4.80 -5.58 -0.11
N THR A 76 -5.72 -5.40 -1.07
CA THR A 76 -7.15 -5.24 -0.80
C THR A 76 -7.70 -6.43 -0.03
N LYS A 77 -8.83 -6.24 0.65
CA LYS A 77 -9.54 -7.34 1.34
C LYS A 77 -9.77 -8.52 0.41
N LYS A 78 -9.84 -9.71 0.97
CA LYS A 78 -10.26 -10.89 0.22
C LYS A 78 -11.77 -10.85 -0.03
N THR A 79 -12.13 -11.24 -1.24
CA THR A 79 -13.51 -11.50 -1.64
C THR A 79 -14.24 -12.40 -0.64
N GLY A 80 -15.49 -12.11 -0.38
CA GLY A 80 -16.32 -12.83 0.58
C GLY A 80 -16.09 -12.49 2.05
N ARG A 81 -15.19 -11.51 2.36
CA ARG A 81 -15.00 -10.98 3.72
C ARG A 81 -15.33 -9.50 3.76
N SER A 82 -15.80 -9.02 4.90
CA SER A 82 -15.80 -7.57 5.15
C SER A 82 -14.39 -7.07 5.47
N ALA A 83 -14.13 -5.79 5.23
CA ALA A 83 -12.82 -5.19 5.51
C ALA A 83 -12.45 -5.28 7.01
N GLU A 84 -13.43 -5.18 7.90
CA GLU A 84 -13.26 -5.29 9.36
C GLU A 84 -12.83 -6.70 9.80
N ASN A 85 -13.24 -7.73 9.06
CA ASN A 85 -12.97 -9.14 9.38
C ASN A 85 -11.83 -9.74 8.54
N ASP A 86 -11.12 -8.92 7.76
CA ASP A 86 -9.97 -9.38 6.99
C ASP A 86 -8.68 -9.35 7.84
N PRO A 87 -8.04 -10.52 8.08
CA PRO A 87 -6.84 -10.59 8.92
C PRO A 87 -5.65 -9.80 8.35
N GLY A 88 -5.55 -9.72 7.02
CA GLY A 88 -4.50 -8.95 6.34
C GLY A 88 -4.67 -7.46 6.60
N LEU A 89 -5.87 -6.93 6.42
CA LEU A 89 -6.18 -5.52 6.72
C LEU A 89 -6.04 -5.22 8.21
N SER A 90 -6.44 -6.15 9.09
CA SER A 90 -6.27 -6.00 10.54
C SER A 90 -4.80 -5.90 10.93
N ALA A 91 -3.92 -6.71 10.34
CA ALA A 91 -2.48 -6.66 10.60
C ALA A 91 -1.88 -5.29 10.18
N ILE A 92 -2.30 -4.76 9.03
CA ILE A 92 -1.87 -3.45 8.52
C ILE A 92 -2.44 -2.33 9.41
N LEU A 93 -3.71 -2.39 9.78
CA LEU A 93 -4.35 -1.39 10.62
C LEU A 93 -3.67 -1.27 12.00
N ASN A 94 -3.27 -2.40 12.57
CA ASN A 94 -2.59 -2.50 13.86
C ASN A 94 -1.08 -2.24 13.79
N SER A 95 -0.53 -1.98 12.60
CA SER A 95 0.86 -1.54 12.46
C SER A 95 1.06 -0.15 13.06
N ASN A 96 2.25 0.13 13.57
CA ASN A 96 2.60 1.44 14.14
C ASN A 96 2.90 2.47 13.03
N THR A 97 2.00 2.60 12.03
CA THR A 97 2.13 3.55 10.93
C THR A 97 0.89 4.43 10.82
N ASN A 98 1.08 5.64 10.30
CA ASN A 98 -0.03 6.54 9.98
C ASN A 98 -0.44 6.45 8.50
N SER A 99 0.43 5.91 7.65
CA SER A 99 0.19 5.75 6.21
C SER A 99 0.23 4.29 5.80
N VAL A 100 -0.58 3.96 4.80
CA VAL A 100 -0.67 2.62 4.21
C VAL A 100 -0.66 2.73 2.68
N CYS A 101 -0.01 1.78 2.02
CA CYS A 101 -0.02 1.62 0.57
C CYS A 101 -0.66 0.27 0.24
N ILE A 102 -1.78 0.29 -0.45
CA ILE A 102 -2.56 -0.93 -0.75
C ILE A 102 -2.54 -1.18 -2.25
N VAL A 103 -2.03 -2.35 -2.63
CA VAL A 103 -2.03 -2.80 -4.02
C VAL A 103 -3.38 -3.40 -4.40
N GLY A 104 -3.86 -3.03 -5.58
CA GLY A 104 -5.02 -3.65 -6.23
C GLY A 104 -4.77 -3.87 -7.72
N LYS A 105 -5.39 -4.92 -8.27
CA LYS A 105 -5.22 -5.27 -9.69
C LYS A 105 -5.95 -4.28 -10.57
N ALA A 106 -5.22 -3.49 -11.34
CA ALA A 106 -5.77 -2.49 -12.27
C ALA A 106 -5.89 -2.98 -13.72
N TRP A 107 -5.29 -4.13 -14.03
CA TRP A 107 -5.42 -4.78 -15.33
C TRP A 107 -6.45 -5.91 -15.26
N ASP A 108 -7.50 -5.82 -16.08
CA ASP A 108 -8.62 -6.77 -16.11
C ASP A 108 -8.16 -8.22 -16.35
N PHE A 109 -7.12 -8.44 -17.15
CA PHE A 109 -6.49 -9.75 -17.31
C PHE A 109 -6.01 -10.32 -15.95
N HIS A 110 -5.37 -9.50 -15.11
CA HIS A 110 -4.91 -9.96 -13.80
C HIS A 110 -6.06 -10.17 -12.80
N VAL A 111 -7.17 -9.45 -12.95
CA VAL A 111 -8.37 -9.69 -12.13
C VAL A 111 -8.92 -11.08 -12.40
N ASP A 112 -9.00 -11.46 -13.67
CA ASP A 112 -9.49 -12.77 -14.10
C ASP A 112 -8.51 -13.89 -13.72
N VAL A 113 -7.24 -13.78 -14.15
CA VAL A 113 -6.27 -14.87 -14.06
C VAL A 113 -5.69 -15.03 -12.64
N ALA A 114 -5.44 -13.93 -11.92
CA ALA A 114 -4.80 -13.98 -10.62
C ALA A 114 -5.78 -13.97 -9.45
N LEU A 115 -6.92 -13.28 -9.58
CA LEU A 115 -7.92 -13.20 -8.51
C LEU A 115 -9.11 -14.14 -8.74
N GLY A 116 -9.46 -14.44 -9.99
CA GLY A 116 -10.60 -15.29 -10.35
C GLY A 116 -11.96 -14.70 -9.95
N ILE A 117 -12.09 -13.36 -9.97
CA ILE A 117 -13.31 -12.63 -9.58
C ILE A 117 -13.75 -11.70 -10.71
N SER A 118 -14.97 -11.16 -10.61
CA SER A 118 -15.43 -10.14 -11.55
C SER A 118 -14.72 -8.80 -11.36
N LYS A 119 -14.75 -7.96 -12.39
CA LYS A 119 -14.23 -6.59 -12.32
C LYS A 119 -14.99 -5.74 -11.31
N GLU A 120 -16.30 -5.90 -11.27
CA GLU A 120 -17.19 -5.23 -10.33
C GLU A 120 -16.82 -5.58 -8.87
N GLU A 121 -16.58 -6.84 -8.59
CA GLU A 121 -16.18 -7.33 -7.28
C GLU A 121 -14.78 -6.82 -6.88
N ASN A 122 -13.85 -6.71 -7.84
CA ASN A 122 -12.54 -6.10 -7.57
C ASN A 122 -12.66 -4.61 -7.25
N LEU A 123 -13.50 -3.86 -7.96
CA LEU A 123 -13.77 -2.44 -7.66
C LEU A 123 -14.40 -2.29 -6.26
N GLU A 124 -15.34 -3.16 -5.89
CA GLU A 124 -15.95 -3.16 -4.55
C GLU A 124 -14.90 -3.46 -3.47
N ASN A 125 -14.06 -4.47 -3.65
CA ASN A 125 -12.99 -4.81 -2.71
C ASN A 125 -12.03 -3.64 -2.49
N ILE A 126 -11.67 -2.90 -3.55
CA ILE A 126 -10.82 -1.71 -3.47
C ILE A 126 -11.56 -0.61 -2.71
N SER A 127 -12.81 -0.32 -3.05
CA SER A 127 -13.62 0.72 -2.42
C SER A 127 -13.81 0.47 -0.92
N GLU A 128 -14.19 -0.74 -0.53
CA GLU A 128 -14.35 -1.09 0.89
C GLU A 128 -13.03 -1.02 1.66
N THR A 129 -11.93 -1.46 1.05
CA THR A 129 -10.60 -1.38 1.66
C THR A 129 -10.19 0.07 1.88
N THR A 130 -10.38 0.94 0.88
CA THR A 130 -10.10 2.38 0.97
C THR A 130 -10.89 3.01 2.11
N LYS A 131 -12.21 2.79 2.13
CA LYS A 131 -13.11 3.30 3.19
C LYS A 131 -12.69 2.84 4.57
N HIS A 132 -12.29 1.59 4.69
CA HIS A 132 -11.85 1.01 5.97
C HIS A 132 -10.64 1.75 6.54
N PHE A 133 -9.59 1.98 5.75
CA PHE A 133 -8.39 2.67 6.23
C PHE A 133 -8.64 4.17 6.47
N VAL A 134 -9.36 4.84 5.58
CA VAL A 134 -9.72 6.27 5.74
C VAL A 134 -10.56 6.49 7.01
N LYS A 135 -11.57 5.65 7.26
CA LYS A 135 -12.39 5.69 8.48
C LYS A 135 -11.56 5.50 9.77
N ASN A 136 -10.46 4.77 9.68
CA ASN A 136 -9.53 4.55 10.78
C ASN A 136 -8.36 5.55 10.81
N ASN A 137 -8.51 6.71 10.15
CA ASN A 137 -7.56 7.81 10.12
C ASN A 137 -6.16 7.45 9.59
N LYS A 138 -6.06 6.47 8.70
CA LYS A 138 -4.83 6.19 7.97
C LYS A 138 -4.74 7.07 6.72
N GLU A 139 -3.57 7.61 6.43
CA GLU A 139 -3.27 8.13 5.11
C GLU A 139 -3.21 6.98 4.14
N PHE A 140 -4.10 6.99 3.14
CA PHE A 140 -4.27 5.88 2.20
C PHE A 140 -3.62 6.21 0.86
N MET A 141 -2.75 5.34 0.40
CA MET A 141 -2.18 5.35 -0.95
C MET A 141 -2.60 4.08 -1.68
N PHE A 142 -2.94 4.22 -2.95
CA PHE A 142 -3.35 3.11 -3.78
C PHE A 142 -2.30 2.82 -4.87
N ASP A 143 -1.76 1.60 -4.85
CA ASP A 143 -0.90 1.08 -5.91
C ASP A 143 -1.77 0.35 -6.95
N ALA A 144 -2.04 1.02 -8.06
CA ALA A 144 -2.79 0.48 -9.18
C ALA A 144 -1.88 -0.39 -10.05
N GLU A 145 -1.68 -1.63 -9.64
CA GLU A 145 -0.73 -2.56 -10.27
C GLU A 145 -1.04 -2.78 -11.75
N HIS A 146 -0.04 -2.59 -12.62
CA HIS A 146 -0.17 -2.67 -14.08
C HIS A 146 -1.23 -1.72 -14.68
N PHE A 147 -1.39 -0.51 -14.11
CA PHE A 147 -2.39 0.45 -14.55
C PHE A 147 -2.32 0.75 -16.06
N PHE A 148 -1.12 0.97 -16.59
CA PHE A 148 -0.97 1.35 -18.00
C PHE A 148 -1.28 0.20 -18.97
N ASP A 149 -1.02 -1.04 -18.58
CA ASP A 149 -1.41 -2.21 -19.35
C ASP A 149 -2.93 -2.41 -19.28
N GLY A 150 -3.51 -2.23 -18.10
CA GLY A 150 -4.96 -2.21 -17.89
C GLY A 150 -5.65 -1.11 -18.69
N TYR A 151 -5.08 0.10 -18.71
CA TYR A 151 -5.63 1.21 -19.49
C TYR A 151 -5.59 0.95 -21.00
N LYS A 152 -4.52 0.35 -21.52
CA LYS A 152 -4.45 -0.03 -22.94
C LYS A 152 -5.45 -1.14 -23.32
N SER A 153 -5.69 -2.08 -22.39
CA SER A 153 -6.62 -3.19 -22.60
C SER A 153 -8.08 -2.76 -22.42
N ASN A 154 -8.39 -2.08 -21.33
CA ASN A 154 -9.73 -1.65 -20.94
C ASN A 154 -9.69 -0.28 -20.26
N PRO A 155 -9.68 0.82 -21.06
CA PRO A 155 -9.56 2.17 -20.53
C PRO A 155 -10.65 2.51 -19.50
N LYS A 156 -11.89 2.07 -19.77
CA LYS A 156 -13.03 2.38 -18.88
C LYS A 156 -12.80 1.77 -17.49
N TYR A 157 -12.45 0.50 -17.42
CA TYR A 157 -12.21 -0.19 -16.16
C TYR A 157 -11.05 0.43 -15.37
N ALA A 158 -9.92 0.68 -16.05
CA ALA A 158 -8.76 1.31 -15.42
C ALA A 158 -9.06 2.70 -14.86
N LEU A 159 -9.86 3.51 -15.57
CA LEU A 159 -10.32 4.83 -15.11
C LEU A 159 -11.30 4.72 -13.95
N ASP A 160 -12.31 3.85 -14.04
CA ASP A 160 -13.27 3.60 -12.96
C ASP A 160 -12.54 3.23 -11.67
N LEU A 161 -11.54 2.36 -11.76
CA LEU A 161 -10.71 1.95 -10.64
C LEU A 161 -9.90 3.12 -10.08
N SER A 162 -9.26 3.92 -10.93
CA SER A 162 -8.43 5.04 -10.50
C SER A 162 -9.21 6.13 -9.77
N LEU A 163 -10.51 6.25 -10.01
CA LEU A 163 -11.36 7.26 -9.38
C LEU A 163 -11.85 6.87 -7.98
N ILE A 164 -11.78 5.59 -7.61
CA ILE A 164 -12.31 5.11 -6.31
C ILE A 164 -11.61 5.83 -5.14
N HIS A 165 -10.29 5.90 -5.15
CA HIS A 165 -9.54 6.54 -4.06
C HIS A 165 -9.60 8.07 -4.09
N ILE A 166 -9.94 8.67 -5.23
CA ILE A 166 -10.10 10.14 -5.37
C ILE A 166 -11.48 10.59 -4.83
N SER A 167 -12.51 9.77 -5.01
CA SER A 167 -13.86 10.06 -4.53
C SER A 167 -14.01 9.92 -2.99
N GLU A 168 -13.10 9.21 -2.35
CA GLU A 168 -13.03 9.11 -0.89
C GLU A 168 -11.93 10.06 -0.40
N PRO A 169 -12.26 11.23 0.18
CA PRO A 169 -11.26 12.24 0.58
C PRO A 169 -10.31 11.65 1.62
N THR A 170 -9.06 11.48 1.22
CA THR A 170 -8.01 10.94 2.08
C THR A 170 -7.39 11.98 3.01
N ARG A 171 -7.68 13.29 2.78
CA ARG A 171 -7.30 14.41 3.67
C ARG A 171 -8.31 15.55 3.58
N PRO A 172 -8.66 16.21 4.70
CA PRO A 172 -9.16 17.58 4.62
C PRO A 172 -8.00 18.48 4.16
N TYR A 173 -8.22 19.24 3.10
CA TYR A 173 -7.29 20.28 2.65
C TYR A 173 -7.16 21.38 3.70
#